data_9db78342e67c6a74a617e16dfde01f96
#
_entry.id   9db78342e67c6a74a617e16dfde01f96
#
_cell.length_a   1.000
_cell.length_b   1.000
_cell.length_c   1.000
_cell.angle_alpha   90.00
_cell.angle_beta   90.00
_cell.angle_gamma   90.00
#
_symmetry.space_group_name_H-M   'P 1'
#
loop_
_entity.id
_entity.type
_entity.pdbx_description
1 polymer ?
#
loop_
_entity_poly.entity_id
_entity_poly.type
_entity_poly.pdbx_seq_one_letter_code
_entity_poly.pdbx_strand_id
1 'polypeptide(L)'
;MRSSIERRGLLRGAGGGLLAATLPWDLAQAQGAGLLRVGMTASAVPMSNGVPDQGGEGHRFMGITLYDQLVTWDLSKTDQPAGLRPCLATAWRIDPANTRRWIFTLREGVRFHDGKVMTAEDVAFSFDRAFLTGAPHFDPRASAQARIRLPTLAAWRAEGPHTFILETTRPDSLIPYGITYIGITHRGAWEAAGRSWDSFLEKAIGSGPWKLESFAVRERAVLARNPDYWDAARIPKLDKVLLLPLPEANTRVAALRSGQVDFIEAPPPDACPALRQAGFQVVTNQYPHNWTYHFSMVEGSPWRDVRVRRAANLAIDRDGMAQMLGGLMKPGLGLVVEGHPWYGAPRFRPRYAPDEARKLLAEAGFSPRNPLRTKVAISPSGSGQMQPLPMNEAVQQNLKEIGIDIAFEVIEWNALLGIWRDGAKAPSNRGVTALNVSYGAADPYSGFVRFLKTDLAPPVANNWGYFSDPAYDAIIDRLNETFDPAAQDALVAELHGKVVEDALFLFIAHDLNPRAMSRKVRGFVQAQSWFQDLTPISLG
;
A
#
# COMPACT_ATOMS: atom_id res chain seq x y z
N MET A 1 48.78 57.28 -15.48
CA MET A 1 48.53 57.99 -14.20
C MET A 1 47.90 57.03 -13.21
N ARG A 2 48.58 56.87 -12.10
CA ARG A 2 48.23 55.97 -10.98
C ARG A 2 47.00 56.47 -10.23
N SER A 3 46.13 55.58 -9.74
CA SER A 3 45.72 55.63 -8.34
C SER A 3 45.16 54.27 -7.90
N SER A 4 45.85 53.73 -6.97
CA SER A 4 45.45 52.65 -6.07
C SER A 4 44.36 53.10 -5.13
N ILE A 5 43.30 52.29 -4.91
CA ILE A 5 42.47 52.40 -3.72
C ILE A 5 42.30 51.00 -3.10
N GLU A 6 42.49 51.01 -1.83
CA GLU A 6 42.75 49.93 -0.89
C GLU A 6 41.61 48.92 -0.74
N ARG A 7 42.02 47.63 -0.62
CA ARG A 7 41.28 46.58 0.04
C ARG A 7 41.45 46.70 1.56
N ARG A 8 40.41 47.02 2.28
CA ARG A 8 40.24 46.62 3.69
C ARG A 8 38.80 46.85 4.16
N GLY A 9 38.19 45.76 4.70
CA GLY A 9 37.12 45.82 5.70
C GLY A 9 35.74 45.57 5.19
N LEU A 10 35.30 44.29 5.29
CA LEU A 10 33.95 43.91 5.75
C LEU A 10 33.84 42.38 5.81
N LEU A 11 34.53 41.81 6.78
CA LEU A 11 34.19 40.50 7.34
C LEU A 11 33.40 40.80 8.62
N ARG A 12 32.07 40.79 8.52
CA ARG A 12 31.18 40.62 9.69
C ARG A 12 29.84 40.06 9.24
N GLY A 13 29.53 38.84 9.70
CA GLY A 13 28.17 38.45 10.08
C GLY A 13 27.30 37.81 9.01
N ALA A 14 27.66 36.58 8.56
CA ALA A 14 26.63 35.66 8.10
C ALA A 14 26.45 34.60 9.19
N GLY A 15 25.72 34.94 10.23
CA GLY A 15 25.19 33.97 11.18
C GLY A 15 24.14 33.13 10.44
N GLY A 16 24.46 31.86 10.23
CA GLY A 16 23.48 30.87 9.76
C GLY A 16 22.36 30.74 10.78
N GLY A 17 21.24 31.42 10.54
CA GLY A 17 20.01 31.19 11.25
C GLY A 17 19.50 29.81 10.89
N LEU A 18 19.68 28.83 11.78
CA LEU A 18 18.87 27.63 11.84
C LEU A 18 17.41 28.12 11.99
N LEU A 19 16.66 28.04 10.91
CA LEU A 19 15.19 28.09 10.96
C LEU A 19 14.74 26.81 11.69
N ALA A 20 14.77 26.85 13.02
CA ALA A 20 13.95 25.99 13.84
C ALA A 20 12.51 26.37 13.50
N ALA A 21 11.83 25.54 12.71
CA ALA A 21 10.39 25.63 12.52
C ALA A 21 9.76 25.47 13.91
N THR A 22 9.46 26.59 14.56
CA THR A 22 8.70 26.61 15.80
C THR A 22 7.29 26.18 15.44
N LEU A 23 6.94 24.94 15.83
CA LEU A 23 5.55 24.51 15.86
C LEU A 23 4.77 25.54 16.72
N PRO A 24 3.54 25.91 16.31
CA PRO A 24 2.73 26.87 17.07
C PRO A 24 2.60 26.41 18.53
N TRP A 25 2.71 27.36 19.46
CA TRP A 25 2.66 27.15 20.91
C TRP A 25 1.41 26.41 21.41
N ASP A 26 0.33 26.37 20.63
CA ASP A 26 -0.89 25.61 20.95
C ASP A 26 -0.69 24.10 21.02
N LEU A 27 0.37 23.55 20.41
CA LEU A 27 0.70 22.12 20.50
C LEU A 27 1.40 21.75 21.82
N ALA A 28 2.00 22.70 22.51
CA ALA A 28 2.64 22.47 23.81
C ALA A 28 1.61 22.31 24.94
N GLN A 29 0.40 22.84 24.79
CA GLN A 29 -0.68 22.70 25.78
C GLN A 29 -1.54 21.43 25.59
N ALA A 30 -1.40 20.71 24.46
CA ALA A 30 -2.04 19.40 24.26
C ALA A 30 -1.24 18.24 24.88
N GLN A 31 -0.58 18.45 26.01
CA GLN A 31 0.01 17.37 26.83
C GLN A 31 -1.06 16.65 27.66
N GLY A 32 -2.20 16.30 27.03
CA GLY A 32 -3.16 15.39 27.61
C GLY A 32 -2.63 13.96 27.60
N ALA A 33 -2.87 13.21 28.66
CA ALA A 33 -2.40 11.82 28.84
C ALA A 33 -2.87 10.83 27.76
N GLY A 34 -3.60 11.28 26.75
CA GLY A 34 -4.21 10.46 25.70
C GLY A 34 -3.91 10.86 24.25
N LEU A 35 -2.87 11.69 23.96
CA LEU A 35 -2.53 12.10 22.57
C LEU A 35 -1.34 11.31 22.02
N LEU A 36 -1.56 10.51 20.97
CA LEU A 36 -0.51 9.87 20.18
C LEU A 36 -0.14 10.76 18.97
N ARG A 37 1.15 11.09 18.82
CA ARG A 37 1.67 11.87 17.71
C ARG A 37 2.42 10.94 16.75
N VAL A 38 1.97 10.87 15.50
CA VAL A 38 2.47 9.96 14.47
C VAL A 38 3.17 10.73 13.37
N GLY A 39 4.46 10.47 13.15
CA GLY A 39 5.23 10.94 11.99
C GLY A 39 5.09 9.96 10.82
N MET A 40 4.34 10.36 9.78
CA MET A 40 4.06 9.55 8.59
C MET A 40 5.13 9.71 7.53
N THR A 41 5.22 8.72 6.61
CA THR A 41 6.08 8.78 5.41
C THR A 41 5.47 9.61 4.28
N ALA A 42 4.18 9.86 4.30
CA ALA A 42 3.48 10.64 3.30
C ALA A 42 3.97 12.09 3.22
N SER A 43 3.94 12.69 2.03
CA SER A 43 4.32 14.09 1.78
C SER A 43 3.22 15.10 2.15
N ALA A 44 2.00 14.61 2.34
CA ALA A 44 0.85 15.38 2.78
C ALA A 44 -0.05 14.50 3.65
N VAL A 45 -0.92 15.12 4.42
CA VAL A 45 -1.97 14.40 5.14
C VAL A 45 -2.89 13.72 4.12
N PRO A 46 -3.13 12.40 4.26
CA PRO A 46 -4.02 11.69 3.35
C PRO A 46 -5.46 12.23 3.41
N MET A 47 -6.20 12.04 2.33
CA MET A 47 -7.60 12.48 2.24
C MET A 47 -8.47 11.82 3.30
N SER A 48 -9.21 12.63 4.04
CA SER A 48 -10.12 12.18 5.11
C SER A 48 -11.45 11.60 4.62
N ASN A 49 -11.72 11.67 3.32
CA ASN A 49 -12.99 11.23 2.73
C ASN A 49 -13.06 9.71 2.45
N GLY A 50 -12.14 8.93 2.97
CA GLY A 50 -12.10 7.46 2.83
C GLY A 50 -11.57 6.95 1.49
N VAL A 51 -11.16 7.83 0.58
CA VAL A 51 -10.51 7.42 -0.68
C VAL A 51 -9.05 7.07 -0.41
N PRO A 52 -8.56 5.88 -0.78
CA PRO A 52 -7.14 5.56 -0.70
C PRO A 52 -6.30 6.51 -1.58
N ASP A 53 -5.32 7.14 -0.97
CA ASP A 53 -4.37 8.03 -1.63
C ASP A 53 -2.97 7.88 -1.02
N GLN A 54 -1.98 8.62 -1.48
CA GLN A 54 -0.60 8.56 -1.01
C GLN A 54 -0.02 7.13 -1.04
N GLY A 55 -0.36 6.33 -2.09
CA GLY A 55 0.06 4.94 -2.20
C GLY A 55 -0.61 3.97 -1.21
N GLY A 56 -1.75 4.35 -0.63
CA GLY A 56 -2.50 3.53 0.35
C GLY A 56 -2.37 4.03 1.79
N GLU A 57 -1.56 5.05 2.07
CA GLU A 57 -1.48 5.72 3.38
C GLU A 57 -2.85 6.26 3.81
N GLY A 58 -3.63 6.79 2.86
CA GLY A 58 -4.97 7.30 3.12
C GLY A 58 -5.90 6.24 3.69
N HIS A 59 -5.87 5.03 3.13
CA HIS A 59 -6.68 3.94 3.67
C HIS A 59 -6.20 3.51 5.06
N ARG A 60 -4.90 3.47 5.28
CA ARG A 60 -4.30 3.08 6.56
C ARG A 60 -4.59 4.05 7.70
N PHE A 61 -4.50 5.37 7.46
CA PHE A 61 -4.63 6.39 8.51
C PHE A 61 -5.99 7.09 8.55
N MET A 62 -6.72 7.11 7.42
CA MET A 62 -8.00 7.80 7.31
C MET A 62 -9.15 6.85 6.95
N GLY A 63 -8.88 5.83 6.12
CA GLY A 63 -9.92 4.90 5.67
C GLY A 63 -10.45 4.03 6.80
N ILE A 64 -9.60 3.21 7.41
CA ILE A 64 -9.99 2.24 8.47
C ILE A 64 -10.09 2.86 9.87
N THR A 65 -9.78 4.13 10.01
CA THR A 65 -9.91 4.88 11.27
C THR A 65 -11.21 5.65 11.35
N LEU A 66 -11.54 6.41 10.29
CA LEU A 66 -12.76 7.24 10.25
C LEU A 66 -13.98 6.46 9.75
N TYR A 67 -13.77 5.42 8.95
CA TYR A 67 -14.84 4.66 8.31
C TYR A 67 -14.77 3.19 8.69
N ASP A 68 -15.93 2.57 8.76
CA ASP A 68 -16.04 1.14 8.65
C ASP A 68 -16.37 0.73 7.20
N GLN A 69 -16.02 -0.50 6.86
CA GLN A 69 -16.34 -1.16 5.61
C GLN A 69 -17.33 -2.30 5.89
N LEU A 70 -17.89 -2.93 4.87
CA LEU A 70 -18.72 -4.13 5.08
C LEU A 70 -17.92 -5.25 5.72
N VAL A 71 -16.70 -5.46 5.22
CA VAL A 71 -15.73 -6.46 5.69
C VAL A 71 -14.40 -5.74 5.93
N THR A 72 -13.65 -6.12 6.93
CA THR A 72 -12.35 -5.52 7.27
C THR A 72 -11.30 -6.59 7.56
N TRP A 73 -10.08 -6.16 7.85
CA TRP A 73 -8.96 -7.03 8.18
C TRP A 73 -8.87 -7.32 9.66
N ASP A 74 -8.53 -8.55 10.05
CA ASP A 74 -8.15 -8.90 11.42
C ASP A 74 -6.70 -8.49 11.69
N LEU A 75 -6.51 -7.35 12.32
CA LEU A 75 -5.21 -6.77 12.66
C LEU A 75 -4.77 -7.07 14.09
N SER A 76 -5.45 -8.00 14.77
CA SER A 76 -5.20 -8.32 16.18
C SER A 76 -4.05 -9.33 16.40
N LYS A 77 -3.55 -9.96 15.34
CA LYS A 77 -2.57 -11.05 15.40
C LYS A 77 -1.25 -10.67 14.74
N THR A 78 -0.15 -11.22 15.26
CA THR A 78 1.21 -10.96 14.77
C THR A 78 1.86 -12.18 14.10
N ASP A 79 1.30 -13.36 14.30
CA ASP A 79 1.88 -14.68 13.97
C ASP A 79 1.34 -15.30 12.68
N GLN A 80 0.37 -14.64 12.04
CA GLN A 80 -0.22 -15.08 10.79
C GLN A 80 -0.60 -13.89 9.90
N PRO A 81 -0.72 -14.07 8.56
CA PRO A 81 -1.26 -13.06 7.67
C PRO A 81 -2.65 -12.61 8.11
N ALA A 82 -2.92 -11.30 8.00
CA ALA A 82 -4.22 -10.75 8.35
C ALA A 82 -5.31 -11.30 7.43
N GLY A 83 -6.29 -11.98 7.99
CA GLY A 83 -7.48 -12.47 7.28
C GLY A 83 -8.63 -11.46 7.31
N LEU A 84 -9.69 -11.76 6.58
CA LEU A 84 -10.93 -10.99 6.63
C LEU A 84 -11.73 -11.29 7.90
N ARG A 85 -12.41 -10.26 8.42
CA ARG A 85 -13.37 -10.40 9.52
C ARG A 85 -14.63 -9.57 9.27
N PRO A 86 -15.76 -9.94 9.89
CA PRO A 86 -16.98 -9.11 9.90
C PRO A 86 -16.72 -7.69 10.43
N CYS A 87 -17.38 -6.70 9.77
CA CYS A 87 -17.38 -5.32 10.22
C CYS A 87 -18.84 -4.78 10.20
N LEU A 88 -19.22 -3.92 9.27
CA LEU A 88 -20.63 -3.51 9.13
C LEU A 88 -21.52 -4.64 8.64
N ALA A 89 -21.01 -5.59 7.87
CA ALA A 89 -21.67 -6.87 7.62
C ALA A 89 -21.30 -7.85 8.74
N THR A 90 -22.32 -8.48 9.33
CA THR A 90 -22.17 -9.56 10.32
C THR A 90 -21.91 -10.91 9.65
N ALA A 91 -22.39 -11.07 8.40
CA ALA A 91 -22.19 -12.23 7.56
C ALA A 91 -22.29 -11.84 6.08
N TRP A 92 -21.65 -12.62 5.25
CA TRP A 92 -21.79 -12.54 3.78
C TRP A 92 -21.76 -13.95 3.19
N ARG A 93 -22.47 -14.11 2.10
CA ARG A 93 -22.54 -15.38 1.39
C ARG A 93 -22.83 -15.17 -0.09
N ILE A 94 -22.43 -16.14 -0.90
CA ILE A 94 -22.90 -16.25 -2.27
C ILE A 94 -24.34 -16.79 -2.30
N ASP A 95 -25.14 -16.34 -3.25
CA ASP A 95 -26.44 -16.91 -3.53
C ASP A 95 -26.25 -18.26 -4.23
N PRO A 96 -26.70 -19.39 -3.64
CA PRO A 96 -26.51 -20.71 -4.27
C PRO A 96 -27.24 -20.86 -5.61
N ALA A 97 -28.28 -20.06 -5.86
CA ALA A 97 -29.02 -20.05 -7.13
C ALA A 97 -28.36 -19.14 -8.19
N ASN A 98 -27.44 -18.25 -7.78
CA ASN A 98 -26.76 -17.33 -8.69
C ASN A 98 -25.37 -16.95 -8.13
N THR A 99 -24.33 -17.66 -8.55
CA THR A 99 -22.93 -17.46 -8.09
C THR A 99 -22.32 -16.12 -8.47
N ARG A 100 -23.06 -15.24 -9.14
CA ARG A 100 -22.70 -13.84 -9.39
C ARG A 100 -23.31 -12.88 -8.36
N ARG A 101 -24.10 -13.40 -7.38
CA ARG A 101 -24.81 -12.58 -6.40
C ARG A 101 -24.27 -12.80 -5.01
N TRP A 102 -23.72 -11.75 -4.40
CA TRP A 102 -23.33 -11.70 -3.01
C TRP A 102 -24.42 -11.07 -2.15
N ILE A 103 -24.70 -11.65 -1.00
CA ILE A 103 -25.68 -11.17 -0.03
C ILE A 103 -24.97 -10.88 1.28
N PHE A 104 -25.06 -9.62 1.73
CA PHE A 104 -24.47 -9.14 2.97
C PHE A 104 -25.57 -8.84 3.98
N THR A 105 -25.49 -9.46 5.16
CA THR A 105 -26.36 -9.16 6.30
C THR A 105 -25.69 -8.07 7.14
N LEU A 106 -26.34 -6.91 7.28
CA LEU A 106 -25.76 -5.75 7.95
C LEU A 106 -26.03 -5.77 9.46
N ARG A 107 -25.12 -5.20 10.20
CA ARG A 107 -25.21 -4.98 11.64
C ARG A 107 -26.26 -3.92 11.94
N GLU A 108 -27.12 -4.22 12.91
CA GLU A 108 -28.14 -3.28 13.38
C GLU A 108 -27.57 -2.30 14.40
N GLY A 109 -28.14 -1.10 14.49
CA GLY A 109 -27.84 -0.11 15.53
C GLY A 109 -26.52 0.64 15.35
N VAL A 110 -25.75 0.40 14.31
CA VAL A 110 -24.53 1.16 14.02
C VAL A 110 -24.87 2.63 13.77
N ARG A 111 -24.12 3.55 14.42
CA ARG A 111 -24.30 4.98 14.24
C ARG A 111 -23.11 5.60 13.55
N PHE A 112 -23.37 6.51 12.64
CA PHE A 112 -22.36 7.42 12.12
C PHE A 112 -21.93 8.44 13.18
N HIS A 113 -20.82 9.14 12.93
CA HIS A 113 -20.25 10.11 13.86
C HIS A 113 -21.20 11.26 14.24
N ASP A 114 -22.17 11.57 13.42
CA ASP A 114 -23.24 12.56 13.64
C ASP A 114 -24.49 11.98 14.33
N GLY A 115 -24.48 10.68 14.66
CA GLY A 115 -25.55 9.99 15.36
C GLY A 115 -26.61 9.33 14.48
N LYS A 116 -26.61 9.55 13.15
CA LYS A 116 -27.54 8.86 12.23
C LYS A 116 -27.32 7.35 12.29
N VAL A 117 -28.39 6.57 12.36
CA VAL A 117 -28.35 5.11 12.29
C VAL A 117 -28.10 4.70 10.85
N MET A 118 -27.14 3.78 10.63
CA MET A 118 -26.78 3.22 9.33
C MET A 118 -27.86 2.25 8.85
N THR A 119 -28.10 2.27 7.53
CA THR A 119 -28.92 1.31 6.81
C THR A 119 -28.25 0.85 5.53
N ALA A 120 -28.83 -0.14 4.85
CA ALA A 120 -28.34 -0.61 3.55
C ALA A 120 -28.38 0.48 2.45
N GLU A 121 -29.24 1.49 2.59
CA GLU A 121 -29.28 2.64 1.67
C GLU A 121 -28.02 3.50 1.77
N ASP A 122 -27.39 3.60 2.95
CA ASP A 122 -26.14 4.32 3.14
C ASP A 122 -24.98 3.56 2.50
N VAL A 123 -25.05 2.23 2.54
CA VAL A 123 -24.11 1.37 1.81
C VAL A 123 -24.29 1.58 0.30
N ALA A 124 -25.53 1.53 -0.22
CA ALA A 124 -25.81 1.78 -1.64
C ALA A 124 -25.31 3.17 -2.07
N PHE A 125 -25.56 4.21 -1.28
CA PHE A 125 -25.03 5.56 -1.51
C PHE A 125 -23.51 5.60 -1.64
N SER A 126 -22.80 4.85 -0.80
CA SER A 126 -21.33 4.79 -0.84
C SER A 126 -20.80 4.05 -2.06
N PHE A 127 -21.55 3.07 -2.57
CA PHE A 127 -21.27 2.42 -3.85
C PHE A 127 -21.62 3.32 -5.04
N ASP A 128 -22.75 4.04 -5.00
CA ASP A 128 -23.12 5.04 -6.01
C ASP A 128 -22.03 6.09 -6.18
N ARG A 129 -21.48 6.58 -5.07
CA ARG A 129 -20.33 7.50 -5.06
C ARG A 129 -19.18 7.02 -5.95
N ALA A 130 -18.88 5.72 -5.91
CA ALA A 130 -17.74 5.16 -6.62
C ALA A 130 -18.07 4.65 -8.03
N PHE A 131 -19.31 4.21 -8.28
CA PHE A 131 -19.61 3.44 -9.49
C PHE A 131 -20.72 4.06 -10.37
N LEU A 132 -21.61 4.90 -9.83
CA LEU A 132 -22.71 5.47 -10.58
C LEU A 132 -22.35 6.83 -11.17
N THR A 133 -21.75 6.84 -12.36
CA THR A 133 -21.20 8.05 -13.00
C THR A 133 -22.20 9.17 -13.24
N GLY A 134 -23.49 8.87 -13.33
CA GLY A 134 -24.57 9.86 -13.47
C GLY A 134 -25.12 10.42 -12.16
N ALA A 135 -24.68 9.90 -11.01
CA ALA A 135 -25.16 10.39 -9.72
C ALA A 135 -24.57 11.77 -9.37
N PRO A 136 -25.35 12.69 -8.78
CA PRO A 136 -24.83 13.99 -8.35
C PRO A 136 -23.66 13.91 -7.36
N HIS A 137 -23.60 12.82 -6.60
CA HIS A 137 -22.57 12.53 -5.61
C HIS A 137 -21.46 11.58 -6.11
N PHE A 138 -21.36 11.36 -7.42
CA PHE A 138 -20.26 10.59 -8.00
C PHE A 138 -18.93 11.28 -7.70
N ASP A 139 -17.93 10.49 -7.29
CA ASP A 139 -16.56 10.96 -7.00
C ASP A 139 -15.56 10.25 -7.91
N PRO A 140 -14.99 10.94 -8.92
CA PRO A 140 -14.01 10.34 -9.84
C PRO A 140 -12.79 9.75 -9.12
N ARG A 141 -12.37 10.31 -7.98
CA ARG A 141 -11.23 9.80 -7.19
C ARG A 141 -11.59 8.47 -6.52
N ALA A 142 -12.78 8.39 -5.92
CA ALA A 142 -13.27 7.15 -5.36
C ALA A 142 -13.45 6.08 -6.45
N SER A 143 -13.99 6.47 -7.60
CA SER A 143 -14.18 5.60 -8.76
C SER A 143 -12.86 4.99 -9.26
N ALA A 144 -11.83 5.81 -9.43
CA ALA A 144 -10.51 5.37 -9.88
C ALA A 144 -9.88 4.33 -8.95
N GLN A 145 -10.15 4.40 -7.66
CA GLN A 145 -9.64 3.45 -6.67
C GLN A 145 -10.49 2.19 -6.53
N ALA A 146 -11.83 2.33 -6.64
CA ALA A 146 -12.76 1.23 -6.44
C ALA A 146 -12.84 0.29 -7.66
N ARG A 147 -12.89 0.85 -8.88
CA ARG A 147 -13.04 0.07 -10.11
C ARG A 147 -11.90 -0.90 -10.37
N ILE A 148 -10.67 -0.50 -10.06
CA ILE A 148 -9.50 -1.38 -10.20
C ILE A 148 -9.49 -2.54 -9.18
N ARG A 149 -10.32 -2.50 -8.14
CA ARG A 149 -10.44 -3.54 -7.11
C ARG A 149 -11.69 -4.39 -7.24
N LEU A 150 -12.69 -3.87 -7.93
CA LEU A 150 -13.98 -4.53 -8.17
C LEU A 150 -14.32 -4.48 -9.67
N PRO A 151 -13.45 -5.02 -10.55
CA PRO A 151 -13.63 -4.89 -12.00
C PRO A 151 -14.84 -5.66 -12.54
N THR A 152 -15.33 -6.63 -11.78
CA THR A 152 -16.48 -7.47 -12.14
C THR A 152 -17.81 -6.92 -11.61
N LEU A 153 -17.79 -5.87 -10.77
CA LEU A 153 -19.01 -5.32 -10.18
C LEU A 153 -19.95 -4.78 -11.26
N ALA A 154 -21.17 -5.30 -11.29
CA ALA A 154 -22.20 -4.95 -12.28
C ALA A 154 -23.37 -4.17 -11.68
N ALA A 155 -23.84 -4.57 -10.49
CA ALA A 155 -24.98 -3.94 -9.83
C ALA A 155 -24.90 -4.07 -8.32
N TRP A 156 -25.62 -3.18 -7.63
CA TRP A 156 -25.75 -3.21 -6.17
C TRP A 156 -27.09 -2.59 -5.76
N ARG A 157 -27.63 -3.03 -4.63
CA ARG A 157 -28.86 -2.48 -4.07
C ARG A 157 -29.02 -2.79 -2.59
N ALA A 158 -29.77 -1.95 -1.91
CA ALA A 158 -30.37 -2.27 -0.63
C ALA A 158 -31.61 -3.16 -0.84
N GLU A 159 -31.80 -4.14 0.06
CA GLU A 159 -32.99 -4.97 0.13
C GLU A 159 -33.52 -4.95 1.56
N GLY A 160 -34.35 -3.93 1.86
CA GLY A 160 -34.68 -3.56 3.23
C GLY A 160 -33.51 -2.88 3.98
N PRO A 161 -33.66 -2.63 5.29
CA PRO A 161 -32.68 -1.81 6.03
C PRO A 161 -31.35 -2.53 6.33
N HIS A 162 -31.34 -3.88 6.34
CA HIS A 162 -30.21 -4.66 6.84
C HIS A 162 -29.68 -5.72 5.87
N THR A 163 -30.08 -5.63 4.61
CA THR A 163 -29.55 -6.52 3.55
C THR A 163 -28.99 -5.68 2.41
N PHE A 164 -27.78 -5.98 2.02
CA PHE A 164 -27.14 -5.36 0.87
C PHE A 164 -26.72 -6.44 -0.14
N ILE A 165 -27.01 -6.21 -1.40
CA ILE A 165 -26.76 -7.16 -2.48
C ILE A 165 -25.78 -6.56 -3.48
N LEU A 166 -24.76 -7.35 -3.85
CA LEU A 166 -23.86 -7.08 -4.98
C LEU A 166 -24.05 -8.12 -6.07
N GLU A 167 -24.03 -7.69 -7.31
CA GLU A 167 -24.02 -8.58 -8.47
C GLU A 167 -22.79 -8.30 -9.34
N THR A 168 -22.20 -9.36 -9.86
CA THR A 168 -21.01 -9.31 -10.69
C THR A 168 -21.32 -9.78 -12.12
N THR A 169 -20.49 -9.39 -13.09
CA THR A 169 -20.63 -9.80 -14.50
C THR A 169 -20.34 -11.28 -14.71
N ARG A 170 -19.56 -11.89 -13.83
CA ARG A 170 -19.18 -13.31 -13.78
C ARG A 170 -18.99 -13.73 -12.32
N PRO A 171 -18.95 -15.02 -11.97
CA PRO A 171 -18.61 -15.43 -10.61
C PRO A 171 -17.29 -14.78 -10.17
N ASP A 172 -17.27 -14.24 -8.95
CA ASP A 172 -16.09 -13.58 -8.38
C ASP A 172 -16.04 -13.80 -6.87
N SER A 173 -15.26 -14.77 -6.47
CA SER A 173 -15.07 -15.15 -5.07
C SER A 173 -14.22 -14.14 -4.29
N LEU A 174 -13.58 -13.18 -4.98
CA LEU A 174 -12.65 -12.21 -4.40
C LEU A 174 -13.32 -10.88 -3.99
N ILE A 175 -14.62 -10.73 -4.25
CA ILE A 175 -15.41 -9.54 -3.86
C ILE A 175 -15.21 -9.13 -2.39
N PRO A 176 -15.20 -10.06 -1.39
CA PRO A 176 -15.01 -9.68 0.02
C PRO A 176 -13.69 -8.93 0.29
N TYR A 177 -12.63 -9.19 -0.48
CA TYR A 177 -11.37 -8.47 -0.36
C TYR A 177 -11.46 -7.06 -0.96
N GLY A 178 -12.04 -6.93 -2.15
CA GLY A 178 -12.15 -5.65 -2.86
C GLY A 178 -12.98 -4.61 -2.09
N ILE A 179 -14.06 -5.03 -1.42
CA ILE A 179 -14.95 -4.14 -0.67
C ILE A 179 -14.33 -3.61 0.63
N THR A 180 -13.21 -4.16 1.11
CA THR A 180 -12.48 -3.63 2.27
C THR A 180 -11.97 -2.20 2.05
N TYR A 181 -11.95 -1.73 0.81
CA TYR A 181 -11.54 -0.38 0.43
C TYR A 181 -12.70 0.60 0.25
N ILE A 182 -13.95 0.17 0.47
CA ILE A 182 -15.13 1.03 0.35
C ILE A 182 -15.57 1.48 1.75
N GLY A 183 -15.16 2.66 2.15
CA GLY A 183 -15.59 3.29 3.41
C GLY A 183 -17.05 3.76 3.31
N ILE A 184 -17.86 3.40 4.30
CA ILE A 184 -19.29 3.71 4.29
C ILE A 184 -19.56 5.07 4.94
N THR A 185 -20.29 5.93 4.23
CA THR A 185 -20.83 7.21 4.70
C THR A 185 -22.27 7.38 4.24
N HIS A 186 -22.92 8.50 4.52
CA HIS A 186 -24.31 8.70 4.15
C HIS A 186 -24.57 10.01 3.40
N ARG A 187 -25.68 10.04 2.65
CA ARG A 187 -26.10 11.18 1.81
C ARG A 187 -26.18 12.48 2.61
N GLY A 188 -26.79 12.46 3.80
CA GLY A 188 -26.95 13.65 4.64
C GLY A 188 -25.63 14.30 5.04
N ALA A 189 -24.58 13.51 5.30
CA ALA A 189 -23.25 14.03 5.60
C ALA A 189 -22.63 14.73 4.38
N TRP A 190 -22.78 14.17 3.18
CA TRP A 190 -22.33 14.81 1.95
C TRP A 190 -23.12 16.11 1.64
N GLU A 191 -24.43 16.11 1.88
CA GLU A 191 -25.26 17.29 1.74
C GLU A 191 -24.88 18.40 2.73
N ALA A 192 -24.65 18.04 3.99
CA ALA A 192 -24.16 18.96 5.02
C ALA A 192 -22.75 19.52 4.72
N ALA A 193 -21.94 18.82 3.94
CA ALA A 193 -20.68 19.30 3.41
C ALA A 193 -20.84 20.17 2.15
N GLY A 194 -22.06 20.61 1.82
CA GLY A 194 -22.34 21.46 0.66
C GLY A 194 -22.34 20.71 -0.67
N ARG A 195 -22.60 19.41 -0.66
CA ARG A 195 -22.61 18.51 -1.82
C ARG A 195 -21.28 18.49 -2.58
N SER A 196 -20.17 18.60 -1.84
CA SER A 196 -18.80 18.63 -2.37
C SER A 196 -17.93 17.64 -1.61
N TRP A 197 -17.26 16.72 -2.31
CA TRP A 197 -16.28 15.81 -1.71
C TRP A 197 -15.00 16.53 -1.28
N ASP A 198 -14.68 17.71 -1.82
CA ASP A 198 -13.57 18.54 -1.36
C ASP A 198 -13.90 19.20 0.00
N SER A 199 -15.10 19.79 0.13
CA SER A 199 -15.58 20.32 1.41
C SER A 199 -15.79 19.22 2.46
N PHE A 200 -16.08 18.00 2.03
CA PHE A 200 -16.21 16.83 2.91
C PHE A 200 -14.89 16.45 3.59
N LEU A 201 -13.73 16.81 3.01
CA LEU A 201 -12.42 16.56 3.63
C LEU A 201 -12.28 17.16 5.02
N GLU A 202 -12.90 18.30 5.28
CA GLU A 202 -12.88 18.98 6.58
C GLU A 202 -14.00 18.55 7.52
N LYS A 203 -15.02 17.84 7.00
CA LYS A 203 -16.26 17.46 7.69
C LYS A 203 -16.57 15.98 7.53
N ALA A 204 -15.54 15.16 7.43
CA ALA A 204 -15.67 13.74 7.15
C ALA A 204 -16.49 13.03 8.23
N ILE A 205 -17.55 12.34 7.80
CA ILE A 205 -18.45 11.54 8.64
C ILE A 205 -18.39 10.09 8.17
N GLY A 206 -17.90 9.23 9.05
CA GLY A 206 -17.95 7.78 8.94
C GLY A 206 -18.60 7.16 10.16
N SER A 207 -18.39 5.87 10.36
CA SER A 207 -18.84 5.12 11.56
C SER A 207 -17.67 4.53 12.35
N GLY A 208 -16.44 4.84 11.96
CA GLY A 208 -15.23 4.23 12.51
C GLY A 208 -14.92 4.59 13.98
N PRO A 209 -13.87 3.96 14.54
CA PRO A 209 -13.48 4.17 15.94
C PRO A 209 -12.94 5.58 16.24
N TRP A 210 -12.59 6.34 15.23
CA TRP A 210 -12.09 7.70 15.35
C TRP A 210 -12.97 8.68 14.57
N LYS A 211 -13.10 9.91 15.09
CA LYS A 211 -13.81 11.04 14.46
C LYS A 211 -12.80 12.06 13.99
N LEU A 212 -13.02 12.69 12.84
CA LEU A 212 -12.20 13.80 12.40
C LEU A 212 -12.48 15.03 13.27
N GLU A 213 -11.46 15.57 13.92
CA GLU A 213 -11.55 16.82 14.70
C GLU A 213 -11.05 18.02 13.89
N SER A 214 -9.91 17.86 13.18
CA SER A 214 -9.38 18.89 12.30
C SER A 214 -8.55 18.29 11.18
N PHE A 215 -8.51 19.00 10.04
CA PHE A 215 -7.80 18.58 8.85
C PHE A 215 -7.17 19.78 8.15
N ALA A 216 -5.85 19.72 7.95
CA ALA A 216 -5.09 20.67 7.15
C ALA A 216 -4.13 19.86 6.25
N VAL A 217 -4.43 19.83 4.95
CA VAL A 217 -3.89 18.86 3.96
C VAL A 217 -2.36 18.69 3.95
N ARG A 218 -1.61 19.77 4.19
CA ARG A 218 -0.12 19.73 4.17
C ARG A 218 0.52 19.81 5.54
N GLU A 219 -0.28 19.93 6.57
CA GLU A 219 0.22 20.21 7.91
C GLU A 219 -0.08 19.06 8.88
N ARG A 220 -1.36 18.77 9.10
CA ARG A 220 -1.77 17.82 10.13
C ARG A 220 -3.22 17.39 10.00
N ALA A 221 -3.55 16.25 10.62
CA ALA A 221 -4.92 15.91 10.99
C ALA A 221 -4.97 15.49 12.45
N VAL A 222 -6.08 15.83 13.11
CA VAL A 222 -6.40 15.38 14.47
C VAL A 222 -7.61 14.48 14.41
N LEU A 223 -7.45 13.27 14.93
CA LEU A 223 -8.51 12.29 15.09
C LEU A 223 -8.86 12.20 16.59
N ALA A 224 -10.13 12.38 16.93
CA ALA A 224 -10.64 12.22 18.28
C ALA A 224 -11.28 10.84 18.47
N ARG A 225 -11.20 10.28 19.66
CA ARG A 225 -11.87 9.02 20.02
C ARG A 225 -13.37 9.10 19.76
N ASN A 226 -13.94 8.03 19.19
CA ASN A 226 -15.38 7.80 19.13
C ASN A 226 -15.80 6.96 20.36
N PRO A 227 -16.32 7.54 21.44
CA PRO A 227 -16.69 6.79 22.64
C PRO A 227 -17.93 5.90 22.40
N ASP A 228 -18.74 6.24 21.40
CA ASP A 228 -19.97 5.53 21.04
C ASP A 228 -19.74 4.50 19.90
N TYR A 229 -18.49 4.08 19.69
CA TYR A 229 -18.18 3.11 18.65
C TYR A 229 -18.88 1.79 18.91
N TRP A 230 -19.52 1.24 17.89
CA TRP A 230 -20.36 0.04 17.99
C TRP A 230 -19.61 -1.22 18.45
N ASP A 231 -18.31 -1.34 18.16
CA ASP A 231 -17.45 -2.43 18.64
C ASP A 231 -16.77 -2.00 19.95
N ALA A 232 -17.40 -2.33 21.08
CA ALA A 232 -16.92 -1.94 22.40
C ALA A 232 -15.49 -2.41 22.70
N ALA A 233 -15.05 -3.53 22.10
CA ALA A 233 -13.69 -4.04 22.26
C ALA A 233 -12.64 -3.18 21.53
N ARG A 234 -13.07 -2.37 20.57
CA ARG A 234 -12.22 -1.50 19.76
C ARG A 234 -12.49 -0.01 19.99
N ILE A 235 -13.16 0.37 21.05
CA ILE A 235 -13.19 1.77 21.47
C ILE A 235 -11.75 2.19 21.77
N PRO A 236 -11.23 3.27 21.12
CA PRO A 236 -9.84 3.69 21.32
C PRO A 236 -9.50 3.98 22.79
N LYS A 237 -8.34 3.54 23.24
CA LYS A 237 -7.83 3.82 24.59
C LYS A 237 -7.25 5.23 24.72
N LEU A 238 -6.80 5.79 23.59
CA LEU A 238 -6.32 7.17 23.50
C LEU A 238 -7.48 8.13 23.29
N ASP A 239 -7.30 9.38 23.68
CA ASP A 239 -8.28 10.44 23.41
C ASP A 239 -8.14 10.99 21.99
N LYS A 240 -6.89 11.13 21.51
CA LYS A 240 -6.60 11.70 20.19
C LYS A 240 -5.39 11.04 19.51
N VAL A 241 -5.38 11.13 18.19
CA VAL A 241 -4.22 10.87 17.34
C VAL A 241 -3.94 12.10 16.49
N LEU A 242 -2.69 12.57 16.50
CA LEU A 242 -2.18 13.63 15.64
C LEU A 242 -1.33 13.00 14.54
N LEU A 243 -1.74 13.19 13.30
CA LEU A 243 -1.03 12.72 12.11
C LEU A 243 -0.21 13.88 11.52
N LEU A 244 1.10 13.67 11.35
CA LEU A 244 2.06 14.65 10.85
C LEU A 244 2.80 14.09 9.64
N PRO A 245 2.70 14.71 8.45
CA PRO A 245 3.52 14.33 7.30
C PRO A 245 4.96 14.75 7.54
N LEU A 246 5.86 13.76 7.64
CA LEU A 246 7.30 13.93 7.81
C LEU A 246 8.01 13.01 6.78
N PRO A 247 8.04 13.36 5.50
CA PRO A 247 8.51 12.47 4.43
C PRO A 247 9.99 12.08 4.57
N GLU A 248 10.83 12.96 5.13
CA GLU A 248 12.25 12.72 5.29
C GLU A 248 12.54 11.81 6.49
N ALA A 249 13.21 10.68 6.26
CA ALA A 249 13.45 9.66 7.27
C ALA A 249 14.24 10.17 8.49
N ASN A 250 15.29 10.96 8.25
CA ASN A 250 16.10 11.54 9.32
C ASN A 250 15.32 12.57 10.15
N THR A 251 14.44 13.34 9.52
CA THR A 251 13.53 14.27 10.22
C THR A 251 12.57 13.49 11.13
N ARG A 252 12.01 12.35 10.68
CA ARG A 252 11.18 11.50 11.54
C ARG A 252 11.95 10.99 12.75
N VAL A 253 13.19 10.50 12.55
CA VAL A 253 14.05 10.03 13.65
C VAL A 253 14.37 11.15 14.63
N ALA A 254 14.69 12.35 14.15
CA ALA A 254 14.96 13.51 15.00
C ALA A 254 13.71 13.91 15.80
N ALA A 255 12.54 13.94 15.18
CA ALA A 255 11.26 14.23 15.83
C ALA A 255 10.91 13.21 16.92
N LEU A 256 11.18 11.92 16.69
CA LEU A 256 10.99 10.87 17.69
C LEU A 256 11.95 11.05 18.89
N ARG A 257 13.23 11.29 18.61
CA ARG A 257 14.26 11.45 19.65
C ARG A 257 14.05 12.70 20.51
N SER A 258 13.56 13.78 19.93
CA SER A 258 13.23 15.02 20.65
C SER A 258 11.89 14.96 21.39
N GLY A 259 11.09 13.90 21.16
CA GLY A 259 9.76 13.77 21.73
C GLY A 259 8.71 14.65 21.06
N GLN A 260 8.96 15.17 19.85
CA GLN A 260 7.95 15.87 19.04
C GLN A 260 6.88 14.90 18.51
N VAL A 261 7.26 13.65 18.24
CA VAL A 261 6.34 12.56 17.92
C VAL A 261 6.59 11.36 18.83
N ASP A 262 5.60 10.48 18.94
CA ASP A 262 5.64 9.29 19.78
C ASP A 262 5.82 8.01 18.98
N PHE A 263 5.50 8.07 17.68
CA PHE A 263 5.49 6.96 16.76
C PHE A 263 5.96 7.45 15.39
N ILE A 264 6.87 6.71 14.74
CA ILE A 264 7.28 6.95 13.36
C ILE A 264 7.24 5.69 12.53
N GLU A 265 6.94 5.87 11.25
CA GLU A 265 7.02 4.82 10.25
C GLU A 265 8.38 4.81 9.58
N ALA A 266 8.78 3.63 9.10
CA ALA A 266 9.96 3.41 8.28
C ALA A 266 11.21 4.17 8.77
N PRO A 267 11.68 3.96 10.01
CA PRO A 267 12.99 4.45 10.43
C PRO A 267 14.07 3.85 9.51
N PRO A 268 15.10 4.62 9.11
CA PRO A 268 16.14 4.09 8.26
C PRO A 268 16.96 3.02 8.99
N PRO A 269 17.50 2.02 8.26
CA PRO A 269 18.19 0.87 8.85
C PRO A 269 19.34 1.23 9.80
N ASP A 270 20.14 2.22 9.43
CA ASP A 270 21.29 2.71 10.20
C ASP A 270 20.89 3.39 11.52
N ALA A 271 19.71 3.98 11.60
CA ALA A 271 19.19 4.60 12.82
C ALA A 271 18.64 3.57 13.83
N CYS A 272 18.20 2.40 13.39
CA CYS A 272 17.52 1.42 14.25
C CYS A 272 18.36 0.94 15.45
N PRO A 273 19.67 0.62 15.32
CA PRO A 273 20.50 0.24 16.46
C PRO A 273 20.60 1.36 17.50
N ALA A 274 20.83 2.60 17.07
CA ALA A 274 20.95 3.75 17.97
C ALA A 274 19.62 4.08 18.67
N LEU A 275 18.48 3.89 17.99
CA LEU A 275 17.15 4.04 18.60
C LEU A 275 16.93 2.98 19.68
N ARG A 276 17.26 1.71 19.44
CA ARG A 276 17.17 0.64 20.45
C ARG A 276 18.05 0.93 21.67
N GLN A 277 19.31 1.35 21.46
CA GLN A 277 20.23 1.74 22.55
C GLN A 277 19.67 2.90 23.37
N ALA A 278 19.05 3.89 22.72
CA ALA A 278 18.38 5.00 23.40
C ALA A 278 17.06 4.59 24.05
N GLY A 279 16.66 3.32 23.91
CA GLY A 279 15.51 2.70 24.54
C GLY A 279 14.18 2.96 23.86
N PHE A 280 14.18 3.38 22.62
CA PHE A 280 12.98 3.36 21.79
C PHE A 280 12.64 1.92 21.40
N GLN A 281 11.35 1.65 21.21
CA GLN A 281 10.88 0.39 20.68
C GLN A 281 11.05 0.44 19.14
N VAL A 282 11.75 -0.53 18.57
CA VAL A 282 11.81 -0.73 17.12
C VAL A 282 11.23 -2.10 16.83
N VAL A 283 10.03 -2.12 16.28
CA VAL A 283 9.30 -3.33 15.96
C VAL A 283 9.27 -3.56 14.45
N THR A 284 9.30 -4.83 14.07
CA THR A 284 9.20 -5.30 12.69
C THR A 284 8.30 -6.51 12.67
N ASN A 285 7.66 -6.76 11.54
CA ASN A 285 7.01 -8.04 11.30
C ASN A 285 7.08 -8.37 9.81
N GLN A 286 7.09 -9.66 9.52
CA GLN A 286 6.87 -10.14 8.18
C GLN A 286 5.44 -9.79 7.76
N TYR A 287 5.28 -9.26 6.54
CA TYR A 287 3.96 -9.03 5.98
C TYR A 287 4.02 -9.17 4.46
N PRO A 288 2.91 -9.46 3.80
CA PRO A 288 2.92 -9.73 2.38
C PRO A 288 3.09 -8.44 1.57
N HIS A 289 4.29 -7.90 1.54
CA HIS A 289 4.64 -6.68 0.80
C HIS A 289 5.91 -6.90 -0.01
N ASN A 290 5.77 -6.73 -1.32
CA ASN A 290 6.81 -6.98 -2.29
C ASN A 290 7.52 -5.71 -2.70
N TRP A 291 8.82 -5.76 -2.78
CA TRP A 291 9.65 -4.82 -3.49
C TRP A 291 10.27 -5.54 -4.70
N THR A 292 9.65 -5.35 -5.87
CA THR A 292 9.92 -6.13 -7.08
C THR A 292 10.04 -5.19 -8.29
N TYR A 293 10.58 -5.74 -9.41
CA TYR A 293 10.36 -5.12 -10.72
C TYR A 293 9.23 -5.85 -11.45
N HIS A 294 8.28 -5.07 -11.96
CA HIS A 294 7.26 -5.53 -12.89
C HIS A 294 7.80 -5.47 -14.31
N PHE A 295 7.80 -6.58 -15.01
CA PHE A 295 8.30 -6.67 -16.37
C PHE A 295 7.24 -6.34 -17.41
N SER A 296 7.62 -5.64 -18.47
CA SER A 296 6.77 -5.45 -19.66
C SER A 296 6.87 -6.67 -20.57
N MET A 297 5.72 -7.18 -21.00
CA MET A 297 5.60 -8.29 -21.95
C MET A 297 5.17 -7.81 -23.34
N VAL A 298 5.20 -6.51 -23.61
CA VAL A 298 4.89 -5.95 -24.93
C VAL A 298 5.92 -6.38 -25.95
N GLU A 299 5.55 -6.34 -27.23
CA GLU A 299 6.46 -6.68 -28.32
C GLU A 299 7.74 -5.85 -28.26
N GLY A 300 8.90 -6.50 -28.52
CA GLY A 300 10.21 -5.87 -28.42
C GLY A 300 10.78 -5.80 -27.00
N SER A 301 10.02 -6.12 -25.95
CA SER A 301 10.55 -6.19 -24.60
C SER A 301 11.48 -7.39 -24.42
N PRO A 302 12.69 -7.20 -23.83
CA PRO A 302 13.62 -8.31 -23.59
C PRO A 302 13.08 -9.27 -22.53
N TRP A 303 12.18 -8.82 -21.69
CA TRP A 303 11.59 -9.59 -20.60
C TRP A 303 10.57 -10.65 -21.06
N ARG A 304 10.25 -10.71 -22.36
CA ARG A 304 9.46 -11.81 -22.93
C ARG A 304 10.19 -13.15 -22.90
N ASP A 305 11.52 -13.12 -22.96
CA ASP A 305 12.33 -14.34 -22.87
C ASP A 305 12.48 -14.77 -21.40
N VAL A 306 11.99 -15.96 -21.08
CA VAL A 306 12.09 -16.55 -19.74
C VAL A 306 13.53 -16.72 -19.27
N ARG A 307 14.48 -16.97 -20.19
CA ARG A 307 15.91 -17.10 -19.87
C ARG A 307 16.46 -15.80 -19.34
N VAL A 308 16.07 -14.65 -19.92
CA VAL A 308 16.45 -13.32 -19.45
C VAL A 308 15.86 -13.05 -18.06
N ARG A 309 14.58 -13.36 -17.84
CA ARG A 309 13.94 -13.19 -16.52
C ARG A 309 14.58 -14.06 -15.44
N ARG A 310 14.86 -15.33 -15.75
CA ARG A 310 15.53 -16.25 -14.81
C ARG A 310 16.98 -15.81 -14.55
N ALA A 311 17.73 -15.40 -15.58
CA ALA A 311 19.07 -14.86 -15.42
C ALA A 311 19.07 -13.63 -14.50
N ALA A 312 18.14 -12.69 -14.69
CA ALA A 312 18.01 -11.53 -13.80
C ALA A 312 17.75 -11.95 -12.34
N ASN A 313 16.86 -12.92 -12.12
CA ASN A 313 16.56 -13.41 -10.76
C ASN A 313 17.74 -14.15 -10.11
N LEU A 314 18.59 -14.82 -10.89
CA LEU A 314 19.80 -15.50 -10.40
C LEU A 314 20.97 -14.54 -10.14
N ALA A 315 20.92 -13.32 -10.68
CA ALA A 315 21.96 -12.33 -10.50
C ALA A 315 21.86 -11.55 -9.17
N ILE A 316 20.68 -11.50 -8.54
CA ILE A 316 20.48 -10.63 -7.37
C ILE A 316 21.05 -11.24 -6.10
N ASP A 317 21.99 -10.54 -5.48
CA ASP A 317 22.51 -10.83 -4.13
C ASP A 317 21.55 -10.29 -3.05
N ARG A 318 20.55 -11.10 -2.72
CA ARG A 318 19.52 -10.75 -1.72
C ARG A 318 20.06 -10.75 -0.30
N ASP A 319 21.05 -11.58 -0.01
CA ASP A 319 21.66 -11.66 1.31
C ASP A 319 22.54 -10.45 1.57
N GLY A 320 23.35 -10.03 0.57
CA GLY A 320 24.10 -8.78 0.63
C GLY A 320 23.18 -7.56 0.80
N MET A 321 22.05 -7.54 0.08
CA MET A 321 21.04 -6.48 0.24
C MET A 321 20.41 -6.49 1.64
N ALA A 322 20.11 -7.66 2.21
CA ALA A 322 19.57 -7.78 3.56
C ALA A 322 20.57 -7.25 4.60
N GLN A 323 21.87 -7.54 4.42
CA GLN A 323 22.94 -6.98 5.27
C GLN A 323 23.02 -5.44 5.14
N MET A 324 23.00 -4.91 3.92
CA MET A 324 22.95 -3.46 3.65
C MET A 324 21.77 -2.78 4.36
N LEU A 325 20.65 -3.45 4.42
CA LEU A 325 19.43 -2.94 5.09
C LEU A 325 19.35 -3.30 6.59
N GLY A 326 20.44 -3.76 7.21
CA GLY A 326 20.47 -4.08 8.63
C GLY A 326 19.48 -5.17 9.07
N GLY A 327 19.15 -6.09 8.16
CA GLY A 327 18.19 -7.17 8.39
C GLY A 327 16.71 -6.75 8.32
N LEU A 328 16.41 -5.54 7.83
CA LEU A 328 15.02 -5.04 7.74
C LEU A 328 14.26 -5.52 6.49
N MET A 329 14.72 -6.60 5.87
CA MET A 329 14.01 -7.28 4.78
C MET A 329 14.12 -8.80 4.92
N LYS A 330 13.21 -9.50 4.23
CA LYS A 330 13.38 -10.91 3.87
C LYS A 330 13.74 -11.01 2.38
N PRO A 331 14.63 -11.95 1.98
CA PRO A 331 14.87 -12.24 0.57
C PRO A 331 13.57 -12.51 -0.18
N GLY A 332 13.36 -11.81 -1.31
CA GLY A 332 12.21 -12.03 -2.19
C GLY A 332 12.47 -13.25 -3.09
N LEU A 333 11.85 -14.36 -2.78
CA LEU A 333 11.91 -15.60 -3.57
C LEU A 333 10.63 -15.85 -4.37
N GLY A 334 9.69 -14.94 -4.29
CA GLY A 334 8.37 -14.94 -4.92
C GLY A 334 7.58 -13.71 -4.51
N LEU A 335 6.28 -13.72 -4.76
CA LEU A 335 5.36 -12.63 -4.36
C LEU A 335 4.86 -12.78 -2.93
N VAL A 336 5.03 -13.97 -2.33
CA VAL A 336 4.86 -14.22 -0.90
C VAL A 336 6.11 -14.91 -0.36
N VAL A 337 6.34 -14.82 0.93
CA VAL A 337 7.49 -15.44 1.58
C VAL A 337 7.39 -16.95 1.55
N GLU A 338 8.52 -17.63 1.55
CA GLU A 338 8.57 -19.09 1.69
C GLU A 338 7.92 -19.51 3.02
N GLY A 339 7.09 -20.53 2.99
CA GLY A 339 6.26 -20.98 4.13
C GLY A 339 4.86 -20.35 4.18
N HIS A 340 4.57 -19.33 3.36
CA HIS A 340 3.19 -18.84 3.21
C HIS A 340 2.31 -19.91 2.53
N PRO A 341 1.02 -20.09 2.91
CA PRO A 341 0.13 -21.07 2.27
C PRO A 341 0.07 -20.95 0.75
N TRP A 342 0.23 -19.76 0.21
CA TRP A 342 0.20 -19.47 -1.23
C TRP A 342 1.54 -19.67 -1.94
N TYR A 343 2.62 -20.10 -1.27
CA TYR A 343 3.93 -20.15 -1.92
C TYR A 343 4.00 -21.18 -3.06
N GLY A 344 3.30 -22.31 -2.90
CA GLY A 344 3.33 -23.41 -3.88
C GLY A 344 4.63 -24.18 -3.89
N ALA A 345 4.91 -24.86 -5.00
CA ALA A 345 6.08 -25.72 -5.16
C ALA A 345 6.82 -25.49 -6.49
N PRO A 346 7.35 -24.27 -6.76
CA PRO A 346 8.09 -24.01 -7.99
C PRO A 346 9.41 -24.79 -8.01
N ARG A 347 9.82 -25.28 -9.18
CA ARG A 347 11.14 -25.92 -9.38
C ARG A 347 12.25 -24.89 -9.52
N PHE A 348 11.98 -23.78 -10.23
CA PHE A 348 12.88 -22.66 -10.29
C PHE A 348 12.96 -21.97 -8.91
N ARG A 349 14.18 -21.74 -8.44
CA ARG A 349 14.45 -21.08 -7.16
C ARG A 349 15.30 -19.84 -7.38
N PRO A 350 14.76 -18.62 -7.21
CA PRO A 350 15.58 -17.42 -7.16
C PRO A 350 16.66 -17.57 -6.07
N ARG A 351 17.93 -17.45 -6.47
CA ARG A 351 19.11 -17.52 -5.61
C ARG A 351 20.23 -16.69 -6.22
N TYR A 352 21.28 -16.42 -5.49
CA TYR A 352 22.46 -15.76 -6.05
C TYR A 352 23.35 -16.79 -6.77
N ALA A 353 23.34 -16.78 -8.09
CA ALA A 353 24.09 -17.70 -8.95
C ALA A 353 24.53 -16.99 -10.27
N PRO A 354 25.44 -16.01 -10.19
CA PRO A 354 25.80 -15.16 -11.34
C PRO A 354 26.38 -15.92 -12.51
N ASP A 355 27.09 -17.06 -12.29
CA ASP A 355 27.63 -17.88 -13.37
C ASP A 355 26.54 -18.60 -14.16
N GLU A 356 25.52 -19.10 -13.50
CA GLU A 356 24.33 -19.70 -14.14
C GLU A 356 23.52 -18.62 -14.86
N ALA A 357 23.41 -17.43 -14.26
CA ALA A 357 22.76 -16.28 -14.88
C ALA A 357 23.44 -15.90 -16.21
N ARG A 358 24.80 -15.85 -16.23
CA ARG A 358 25.55 -15.56 -17.47
C ARG A 358 25.32 -16.62 -18.55
N LYS A 359 25.21 -17.89 -18.20
CA LYS A 359 24.91 -18.97 -19.16
C LYS A 359 23.55 -18.79 -19.80
N LEU A 360 22.51 -18.59 -18.99
CA LEU A 360 21.14 -18.35 -19.50
C LEU A 360 21.07 -17.10 -20.37
N LEU A 361 21.78 -16.05 -19.98
CA LEU A 361 21.80 -14.80 -20.74
C LEU A 361 22.55 -14.96 -22.07
N ALA A 362 23.63 -15.75 -22.09
CA ALA A 362 24.36 -16.09 -23.31
C ALA A 362 23.51 -16.92 -24.30
N GLU A 363 22.71 -17.86 -23.79
CA GLU A 363 21.73 -18.62 -24.59
C GLU A 363 20.64 -17.70 -25.18
N ALA A 364 20.36 -16.56 -24.54
CA ALA A 364 19.46 -15.52 -25.06
C ALA A 364 20.16 -14.51 -25.98
N GLY A 365 21.49 -14.68 -26.27
CA GLY A 365 22.25 -13.84 -27.19
C GLY A 365 22.94 -12.62 -26.53
N PHE A 366 22.99 -12.52 -25.20
CA PHE A 366 23.58 -11.39 -24.49
C PHE A 366 24.77 -11.82 -23.61
N SER A 367 25.65 -10.86 -23.31
CA SER A 367 26.81 -11.08 -22.45
C SER A 367 27.36 -9.73 -21.94
N PRO A 368 28.31 -9.68 -20.99
CA PRO A 368 28.96 -8.43 -20.62
C PRO A 368 29.67 -7.68 -21.77
N ARG A 369 30.08 -8.39 -22.83
CA ARG A 369 30.67 -7.79 -24.04
C ARG A 369 29.59 -7.34 -25.06
N ASN A 370 28.41 -7.92 -25.03
CA ASN A 370 27.25 -7.56 -25.82
C ASN A 370 26.04 -7.44 -24.89
N PRO A 371 25.97 -6.38 -24.06
CA PRO A 371 24.97 -6.30 -23.00
C PRO A 371 23.57 -6.05 -23.54
N LEU A 372 22.61 -6.66 -22.86
CA LEU A 372 21.21 -6.28 -23.01
C LEU A 372 21.04 -4.89 -22.36
N ARG A 373 20.66 -3.90 -23.17
CA ARG A 373 20.39 -2.54 -22.68
C ARG A 373 18.90 -2.32 -22.53
N THR A 374 18.50 -1.78 -21.36
CA THR A 374 17.08 -1.58 -21.07
C THR A 374 16.86 -0.39 -20.13
N LYS A 375 15.63 0.09 -20.04
CA LYS A 375 15.24 1.20 -19.19
C LYS A 375 14.25 0.73 -18.12
N VAL A 376 14.50 1.14 -16.88
CA VAL A 376 13.65 0.83 -15.72
C VAL A 376 13.21 2.12 -15.04
N ALA A 377 11.91 2.27 -14.79
CA ALA A 377 11.41 3.38 -13.99
C ALA A 377 11.45 3.05 -12.50
N ILE A 378 11.97 3.99 -11.74
CA ILE A 378 12.08 3.92 -10.27
C ILE A 378 11.61 5.23 -9.64
N SER A 379 11.28 5.21 -8.35
CA SER A 379 11.03 6.42 -7.58
C SER A 379 12.06 6.58 -6.46
N PRO A 380 12.51 7.82 -6.15
CA PRO A 380 13.46 8.06 -5.07
C PRO A 380 12.82 7.94 -3.68
N SER A 381 11.49 7.88 -3.60
CA SER A 381 10.72 7.77 -2.36
C SER A 381 9.36 7.14 -2.67
N GLY A 382 8.55 6.92 -1.65
CA GLY A 382 7.17 6.45 -1.79
C GLY A 382 6.76 5.49 -0.69
N SER A 383 5.45 5.33 -0.55
CA SER A 383 4.87 4.42 0.43
C SER A 383 5.33 2.98 0.19
N GLY A 384 5.94 2.35 1.19
CA GLY A 384 6.46 0.98 1.11
C GLY A 384 7.71 0.79 0.23
N GLN A 385 8.31 1.87 -0.28
CA GLN A 385 9.49 1.77 -1.15
C GLN A 385 10.79 1.44 -0.40
N MET A 386 10.77 1.26 0.91
CA MET A 386 11.93 0.92 1.73
C MET A 386 13.07 1.96 1.55
N GLN A 387 14.24 1.55 1.03
CA GLN A 387 15.39 2.40 0.69
C GLN A 387 15.61 2.35 -0.83
N PRO A 388 14.77 3.04 -1.64
CA PRO A 388 14.69 2.73 -3.08
C PRO A 388 15.97 3.02 -3.84
N LEU A 389 16.68 4.11 -3.56
CA LEU A 389 17.88 4.45 -4.33
C LEU A 389 19.01 3.44 -4.12
N PRO A 390 19.50 3.16 -2.88
CA PRO A 390 20.59 2.20 -2.68
C PRO A 390 20.19 0.78 -3.08
N MET A 391 18.92 0.38 -2.91
CA MET A 391 18.46 -0.93 -3.36
C MET A 391 18.47 -1.05 -4.89
N ASN A 392 18.01 -0.03 -5.60
CA ASN A 392 18.06 -0.01 -7.07
C ASN A 392 19.49 0.03 -7.61
N GLU A 393 20.40 0.76 -6.96
CA GLU A 393 21.84 0.77 -7.31
C GLU A 393 22.45 -0.63 -7.15
N ALA A 394 22.16 -1.34 -6.05
CA ALA A 394 22.62 -2.72 -5.85
C ALA A 394 22.08 -3.67 -6.93
N VAL A 395 20.79 -3.55 -7.29
CA VAL A 395 20.18 -4.32 -8.38
C VAL A 395 20.87 -4.02 -9.71
N GLN A 396 21.12 -2.75 -10.01
CA GLN A 396 21.80 -2.34 -11.24
C GLN A 396 23.20 -2.94 -11.35
N GLN A 397 23.98 -2.92 -10.25
CA GLN A 397 25.32 -3.50 -10.21
C GLN A 397 25.28 -5.02 -10.46
N ASN A 398 24.42 -5.75 -9.74
CA ASN A 398 24.28 -7.19 -9.91
C ASN A 398 23.89 -7.59 -11.35
N LEU A 399 22.96 -6.85 -11.94
CA LEU A 399 22.52 -7.12 -13.31
C LEU A 399 23.61 -6.78 -14.35
N LYS A 400 24.37 -5.70 -14.13
CA LYS A 400 25.49 -5.29 -14.99
C LYS A 400 26.59 -6.34 -15.03
N GLU A 401 26.89 -7.00 -13.92
CA GLU A 401 27.91 -8.06 -13.83
C GLU A 401 27.62 -9.26 -14.72
N ILE A 402 26.35 -9.54 -15.02
CA ILE A 402 25.96 -10.63 -15.92
C ILE A 402 25.75 -10.17 -17.36
N GLY A 403 25.73 -8.87 -17.65
CA GLY A 403 25.53 -8.30 -18.97
C GLY A 403 24.13 -7.75 -19.22
N ILE A 404 23.39 -7.37 -18.16
CA ILE A 404 22.16 -6.57 -18.27
C ILE A 404 22.48 -5.14 -17.80
N ASP A 405 22.45 -4.20 -18.74
CA ASP A 405 22.77 -2.77 -18.51
C ASP A 405 21.45 -1.97 -18.40
N ILE A 406 21.15 -1.48 -17.21
CA ILE A 406 19.91 -0.74 -16.90
C ILE A 406 20.19 0.76 -16.87
N ALA A 407 19.41 1.52 -17.62
CA ALA A 407 19.26 2.97 -17.44
C ALA A 407 18.02 3.27 -16.58
N PHE A 408 18.20 4.01 -15.50
CA PHE A 408 17.06 4.42 -14.66
C PHE A 408 16.37 5.66 -15.21
N GLU A 409 15.03 5.61 -15.24
CA GLU A 409 14.15 6.75 -15.34
C GLU A 409 13.64 7.05 -13.91
N VAL A 410 14.19 8.10 -13.28
CA VAL A 410 13.81 8.46 -11.91
C VAL A 410 12.60 9.37 -11.95
N ILE A 411 11.49 8.94 -11.35
CA ILE A 411 10.17 9.56 -11.46
C ILE A 411 9.59 9.75 -10.06
N GLU A 412 8.95 10.90 -9.82
CA GLU A 412 8.20 11.15 -8.58
C GLU A 412 7.12 10.07 -8.37
N TRP A 413 6.88 9.70 -7.09
CA TRP A 413 6.06 8.54 -6.73
C TRP A 413 4.65 8.53 -7.36
N ASN A 414 3.91 9.62 -7.23
CA ASN A 414 2.55 9.67 -7.77
C ASN A 414 2.53 9.66 -9.31
N ALA A 415 3.54 10.23 -9.94
CA ALA A 415 3.72 10.15 -11.39
C ALA A 415 4.08 8.74 -11.84
N LEU A 416 4.92 8.01 -11.08
CA LEU A 416 5.22 6.59 -11.34
C LEU A 416 3.96 5.73 -11.22
N LEU A 417 3.12 5.95 -10.21
CA LEU A 417 1.81 5.29 -10.09
C LEU A 417 0.87 5.63 -11.25
N GLY A 418 1.00 6.82 -11.84
CA GLY A 418 0.32 7.21 -13.07
C GLY A 418 0.74 6.31 -14.25
N ILE A 419 2.04 6.20 -14.50
CA ILE A 419 2.60 5.33 -15.53
C ILE A 419 2.18 3.87 -15.34
N TRP A 420 2.18 3.40 -14.10
CA TRP A 420 1.73 2.04 -13.78
C TRP A 420 0.26 1.79 -14.13
N ARG A 421 -0.61 2.79 -13.98
CA ARG A 421 -2.03 2.72 -14.38
C ARG A 421 -2.22 2.85 -15.89
N ASP A 422 -1.42 3.68 -16.55
CA ASP A 422 -1.54 3.95 -17.99
C ASP A 422 -1.11 2.73 -18.83
N GLY A 423 -0.19 1.92 -18.32
CA GLY A 423 0.30 0.70 -19.00
C GLY A 423 1.54 0.91 -19.85
N ALA A 424 2.25 -0.19 -20.11
CA ALA A 424 3.52 -0.19 -20.85
C ALA A 424 3.41 0.28 -22.32
N LYS A 425 2.20 0.26 -22.89
CA LYS A 425 1.92 0.74 -24.26
C LYS A 425 1.64 2.24 -24.33
N ALA A 426 1.40 2.90 -23.20
CA ALA A 426 1.06 4.30 -23.18
C ALA A 426 2.27 5.20 -23.52
N PRO A 427 2.08 6.36 -24.18
CA PRO A 427 3.15 7.31 -24.44
C PRO A 427 3.86 7.80 -23.16
N SER A 428 3.12 7.90 -22.05
CA SER A 428 3.65 8.26 -20.71
C SER A 428 4.73 7.30 -20.21
N ASN A 429 4.76 6.05 -20.73
CA ASN A 429 5.73 5.03 -20.36
C ASN A 429 7.17 5.32 -20.85
N ARG A 430 7.36 6.19 -21.85
CA ARG A 430 8.67 6.65 -22.35
C ARG A 430 9.66 5.52 -22.69
N GLY A 431 9.17 4.36 -23.13
CA GLY A 431 9.99 3.20 -23.51
C GLY A 431 10.60 2.45 -22.33
N VAL A 432 10.08 2.62 -21.13
CA VAL A 432 10.43 1.83 -19.95
C VAL A 432 9.94 0.39 -20.14
N THR A 433 10.80 -0.58 -19.82
CA THR A 433 10.50 -2.02 -19.98
C THR A 433 10.28 -2.73 -18.65
N ALA A 434 10.61 -2.09 -17.54
CA ALA A 434 10.28 -2.57 -16.20
C ALA A 434 10.02 -1.40 -15.24
N LEU A 435 9.19 -1.64 -14.22
CA LEU A 435 8.90 -0.68 -13.15
C LEU A 435 9.30 -1.26 -11.80
N ASN A 436 9.96 -0.47 -10.96
CA ASN A 436 10.08 -0.77 -9.54
C ASN A 436 8.92 -0.13 -8.77
N VAL A 437 7.92 -0.91 -8.44
CA VAL A 437 6.78 -0.50 -7.61
C VAL A 437 6.55 -1.55 -6.54
N SER A 438 6.61 -1.12 -5.28
CA SER A 438 6.25 -1.98 -4.15
C SER A 438 4.73 -2.09 -4.00
N TYR A 439 4.26 -3.24 -3.54
CA TYR A 439 2.83 -3.47 -3.31
C TYR A 439 2.58 -4.60 -2.30
N GLY A 440 1.41 -4.57 -1.65
CA GLY A 440 0.96 -5.64 -0.76
C GLY A 440 0.32 -6.79 -1.53
N ALA A 441 0.69 -8.02 -1.17
CA ALA A 441 0.03 -9.26 -1.62
C ALA A 441 -0.86 -9.81 -0.49
N ALA A 442 -1.69 -8.93 0.10
CA ALA A 442 -2.52 -9.27 1.25
C ALA A 442 -3.73 -10.16 0.89
N ASP A 443 -4.11 -10.18 -0.37
CA ASP A 443 -5.22 -10.96 -0.91
C ASP A 443 -4.89 -11.46 -2.32
N PRO A 444 -5.61 -12.46 -2.83
CA PRO A 444 -5.34 -13.03 -4.15
C PRO A 444 -5.48 -12.03 -5.30
N TYR A 445 -6.44 -11.10 -5.22
CA TYR A 445 -6.62 -10.09 -6.25
C TYR A 445 -5.46 -9.10 -6.26
N SER A 446 -5.17 -8.48 -5.11
CA SER A 446 -4.12 -7.47 -4.97
C SER A 446 -2.72 -8.03 -5.20
N GLY A 447 -2.48 -9.29 -4.84
CA GLY A 447 -1.18 -9.94 -4.96
C GLY A 447 -0.90 -10.51 -6.35
N PHE A 448 -1.93 -10.98 -7.04
CA PHE A 448 -1.73 -11.83 -8.23
C PHE A 448 -2.66 -11.47 -9.39
N VAL A 449 -3.97 -11.59 -9.21
CA VAL A 449 -4.96 -11.59 -10.31
C VAL A 449 -4.85 -10.33 -11.17
N ARG A 450 -4.78 -9.15 -10.55
CA ARG A 450 -4.76 -7.86 -11.24
C ARG A 450 -3.53 -7.65 -12.15
N PHE A 451 -2.47 -8.45 -11.98
CA PHE A 451 -1.24 -8.36 -12.77
C PHE A 451 -1.13 -9.44 -13.84
N LEU A 452 -1.88 -10.53 -13.67
CA LEU A 452 -1.68 -11.78 -14.41
C LEU A 452 -2.84 -12.12 -15.34
N LYS A 453 -4.05 -11.64 -15.05
CA LYS A 453 -5.22 -11.90 -15.90
C LYS A 453 -5.15 -11.04 -17.16
N THR A 454 -5.32 -11.66 -18.31
CA THR A 454 -5.20 -11.01 -19.63
C THR A 454 -6.15 -9.83 -19.79
N ASP A 455 -7.42 -9.97 -19.39
CA ASP A 455 -8.46 -8.94 -19.52
C ASP A 455 -8.35 -7.79 -18.49
N LEU A 456 -7.39 -7.88 -17.57
CA LEU A 456 -7.09 -6.83 -16.57
C LEU A 456 -5.93 -5.90 -17.00
N ALA A 457 -5.60 -5.89 -18.30
CA ALA A 457 -4.68 -4.89 -18.83
C ALA A 457 -5.27 -3.46 -18.73
N PRO A 458 -4.43 -2.43 -18.61
CA PRO A 458 -4.89 -1.05 -18.58
C PRO A 458 -5.79 -0.70 -19.78
N PRO A 459 -6.84 0.10 -19.60
CA PRO A 459 -7.18 0.86 -18.39
C PRO A 459 -8.02 0.11 -17.34
N VAL A 460 -8.28 -1.20 -17.48
CA VAL A 460 -9.18 -1.97 -16.61
C VAL A 460 -8.59 -2.15 -15.22
N ALA A 461 -7.34 -2.63 -15.14
CA ALA A 461 -6.63 -2.83 -13.89
C ALA A 461 -5.10 -2.65 -14.06
N ASN A 462 -4.28 -3.40 -13.32
CA ASN A 462 -2.85 -3.17 -13.19
C ASN A 462 -1.96 -4.22 -13.91
N ASN A 463 -2.47 -4.95 -14.90
CA ASN A 463 -1.60 -5.77 -15.76
C ASN A 463 -0.80 -4.85 -16.70
N TRP A 464 0.03 -4.00 -16.08
CA TRP A 464 0.80 -2.95 -16.74
C TRP A 464 1.65 -3.47 -17.89
N GLY A 465 2.28 -4.63 -17.67
CA GLY A 465 3.17 -5.28 -18.64
C GLY A 465 2.46 -5.94 -19.81
N TYR A 466 1.12 -5.99 -19.81
CA TYR A 466 0.31 -6.71 -20.81
C TYR A 466 0.67 -8.20 -20.88
N PHE A 467 0.91 -8.80 -19.73
CA PHE A 467 1.08 -10.25 -19.62
C PHE A 467 -0.20 -10.96 -20.08
N SER A 468 -0.06 -12.00 -20.88
CA SER A 468 -1.18 -12.79 -21.40
C SER A 468 -0.73 -14.24 -21.60
N ASP A 469 -1.37 -15.15 -20.90
CA ASP A 469 -1.15 -16.59 -21.01
C ASP A 469 -2.44 -17.34 -20.62
N PRO A 470 -3.04 -18.13 -21.53
CA PRO A 470 -4.29 -18.85 -21.25
C PRO A 470 -4.22 -19.81 -20.06
N ALA A 471 -3.03 -20.33 -19.73
CA ALA A 471 -2.87 -21.22 -18.58
C ALA A 471 -3.02 -20.47 -17.25
N TYR A 472 -2.57 -19.21 -17.19
CA TYR A 472 -2.81 -18.34 -16.04
C TYR A 472 -4.26 -17.92 -15.94
N ASP A 473 -4.86 -17.55 -17.10
CA ASP A 473 -6.27 -17.18 -17.17
C ASP A 473 -7.17 -18.30 -16.64
N ALA A 474 -6.89 -19.56 -17.02
CA ALA A 474 -7.65 -20.72 -16.57
C ALA A 474 -7.56 -20.97 -15.05
N ILE A 475 -6.37 -20.80 -14.45
CA ILE A 475 -6.21 -20.90 -12.98
C ILE A 475 -7.00 -19.79 -12.28
N ILE A 476 -6.92 -18.56 -12.79
CA ILE A 476 -7.61 -17.40 -12.22
C ILE A 476 -9.12 -17.53 -12.36
N ASP A 477 -9.63 -18.06 -13.48
CA ASP A 477 -11.06 -18.29 -13.66
C ASP A 477 -11.57 -19.34 -12.67
N ARG A 478 -10.85 -20.45 -12.48
CA ARG A 478 -11.16 -21.44 -11.42
C ARG A 478 -11.13 -20.79 -10.02
N LEU A 479 -10.15 -19.94 -9.73
CA LEU A 479 -10.07 -19.22 -8.46
C LEU A 479 -11.31 -18.35 -8.23
N ASN A 480 -11.74 -17.58 -9.23
CA ASN A 480 -12.92 -16.72 -9.15
C ASN A 480 -14.23 -17.52 -8.94
N GLU A 481 -14.29 -18.76 -9.40
CA GLU A 481 -15.45 -19.65 -9.25
C GLU A 481 -15.40 -20.51 -7.97
N THR A 482 -14.31 -20.43 -7.20
CA THR A 482 -14.09 -21.23 -5.99
C THR A 482 -14.39 -20.40 -4.75
N PHE A 483 -15.38 -20.80 -3.95
CA PHE A 483 -15.82 -20.08 -2.75
C PHE A 483 -15.38 -20.75 -1.44
N ASP A 484 -14.81 -21.92 -1.49
CA ASP A 484 -14.17 -22.58 -0.33
C ASP A 484 -12.78 -22.01 -0.09
N PRO A 485 -12.46 -21.48 1.11
CA PRO A 485 -11.20 -20.81 1.37
C PRO A 485 -9.97 -21.72 1.19
N ALA A 486 -10.04 -22.99 1.59
CA ALA A 486 -8.90 -23.89 1.48
C ALA A 486 -8.61 -24.26 0.02
N ALA A 487 -9.66 -24.43 -0.79
CA ALA A 487 -9.53 -24.63 -2.23
C ALA A 487 -9.02 -23.38 -2.94
N GLN A 488 -9.40 -22.17 -2.49
CA GLN A 488 -8.84 -20.93 -2.97
C GLN A 488 -7.33 -20.85 -2.70
N ASP A 489 -6.90 -21.12 -1.46
CA ASP A 489 -5.49 -21.12 -1.08
C ASP A 489 -4.66 -22.06 -1.96
N ALA A 490 -5.18 -23.25 -2.26
CA ALA A 490 -4.53 -24.22 -3.15
C ALA A 490 -4.36 -23.67 -4.58
N LEU A 491 -5.39 -22.99 -5.13
CA LEU A 491 -5.33 -22.37 -6.45
C LEU A 491 -4.36 -21.17 -6.49
N VAL A 492 -4.30 -20.39 -5.42
CA VAL A 492 -3.33 -19.29 -5.31
C VAL A 492 -1.91 -19.85 -5.22
N ALA A 493 -1.71 -20.96 -4.50
CA ALA A 493 -0.41 -21.66 -4.44
C ALA A 493 0.01 -22.22 -5.81
N GLU A 494 -0.93 -22.79 -6.59
CA GLU A 494 -0.70 -23.22 -7.98
C GLU A 494 -0.28 -22.01 -8.84
N LEU A 495 -1.03 -20.92 -8.77
CA LEU A 495 -0.77 -19.67 -9.51
C LEU A 495 0.60 -19.09 -9.15
N HIS A 496 0.90 -18.93 -7.86
CA HIS A 496 2.18 -18.40 -7.39
C HIS A 496 3.36 -19.29 -7.78
N GLY A 497 3.22 -20.61 -7.63
CA GLY A 497 4.25 -21.56 -8.06
C GLY A 497 4.61 -21.35 -9.54
N LYS A 498 3.60 -21.15 -10.40
CA LYS A 498 3.80 -20.88 -11.82
C LYS A 498 4.43 -19.50 -12.06
N VAL A 499 4.06 -18.48 -11.30
CA VAL A 499 4.68 -17.13 -11.36
C VAL A 499 6.18 -17.18 -11.07
N VAL A 500 6.58 -17.95 -10.06
CA VAL A 500 8.00 -18.13 -9.71
C VAL A 500 8.71 -18.97 -10.75
N GLU A 501 8.09 -20.06 -11.23
CA GLU A 501 8.65 -20.94 -12.28
C GLU A 501 8.96 -20.14 -13.55
N ASP A 502 8.06 -19.25 -13.98
CA ASP A 502 8.21 -18.41 -15.16
C ASP A 502 8.98 -17.11 -14.91
N ALA A 503 9.42 -16.88 -13.66
CA ALA A 503 10.14 -15.68 -13.22
C ALA A 503 9.47 -14.38 -13.70
N LEU A 504 8.14 -14.25 -13.54
CA LEU A 504 7.37 -13.14 -14.12
C LEU A 504 7.68 -11.77 -13.52
N PHE A 505 8.37 -11.73 -12.38
CA PHE A 505 8.86 -10.53 -11.73
C PHE A 505 10.35 -10.68 -11.42
N LEU A 506 11.06 -9.59 -11.24
CA LEU A 506 12.31 -9.65 -10.51
C LEU A 506 11.98 -9.61 -9.02
N PHE A 507 12.04 -10.75 -8.37
CA PHE A 507 11.79 -10.88 -6.93
C PHE A 507 13.02 -10.39 -6.17
N ILE A 508 12.88 -9.40 -5.30
CA ILE A 508 14.04 -8.78 -4.65
C ILE A 508 13.89 -8.86 -3.13
N ALA A 509 12.86 -8.26 -2.57
CA ALA A 509 12.70 -8.16 -1.13
C ALA A 509 11.23 -8.22 -0.68
N HIS A 510 11.02 -8.71 0.54
CA HIS A 510 9.81 -8.46 1.32
C HIS A 510 10.19 -7.51 2.46
N ASP A 511 9.48 -6.39 2.57
CA ASP A 511 9.69 -5.39 3.60
C ASP A 511 9.25 -5.93 4.97
N LEU A 512 10.01 -5.66 6.02
CA LEU A 512 9.63 -5.96 7.40
C LEU A 512 8.88 -4.81 8.08
N ASN A 513 8.57 -3.75 7.33
CA ASN A 513 7.72 -2.65 7.75
C ASN A 513 8.09 -2.07 9.13
N PRO A 514 9.34 -1.61 9.35
CA PRO A 514 9.81 -1.20 10.65
C PRO A 514 9.01 0.02 11.18
N ARG A 515 8.70 -0.02 12.47
CA ARG A 515 8.10 1.08 13.24
C ARG A 515 8.99 1.40 14.43
N ALA A 516 9.19 2.68 14.72
CA ALA A 516 9.88 3.09 15.94
C ALA A 516 8.95 3.95 16.81
N MET A 517 8.98 3.68 18.12
CA MET A 517 8.06 4.27 19.07
C MET A 517 8.77 4.65 20.36
N SER A 518 8.26 5.69 21.04
CA SER A 518 8.67 6.01 22.39
C SER A 518 8.33 4.87 23.36
N ARG A 519 9.02 4.81 24.50
CA ARG A 519 8.74 3.82 25.55
C ARG A 519 7.33 3.93 26.14
N LYS A 520 6.69 5.07 25.99
CA LYS A 520 5.33 5.32 26.50
C LYS A 520 4.25 4.62 25.70
N VAL A 521 4.51 4.31 24.43
CA VAL A 521 3.54 3.62 23.55
C VAL A 521 3.40 2.17 24.02
N ARG A 522 2.18 1.76 24.33
CA ARG A 522 1.80 0.41 24.74
C ARG A 522 0.69 -0.12 23.84
N GLY A 523 0.58 -1.44 23.72
CA GLY A 523 -0.53 -2.11 23.04
C GLY A 523 -0.51 -2.03 21.52
N PHE A 524 0.55 -1.50 20.90
CA PHE A 524 0.70 -1.57 19.44
C PHE A 524 0.90 -3.02 18.99
N VAL A 525 0.11 -3.44 18.00
CA VAL A 525 0.19 -4.76 17.36
C VAL A 525 0.71 -4.56 15.94
N GLN A 526 1.90 -5.11 15.66
CA GLN A 526 2.43 -5.16 14.29
C GLN A 526 1.87 -6.39 13.59
N ALA A 527 0.67 -6.26 13.03
CA ALA A 527 0.06 -7.33 12.25
C ALA A 527 0.89 -7.66 10.99
N GLN A 528 0.74 -8.87 10.45
CA GLN A 528 1.26 -9.22 9.12
C GLN A 528 0.35 -8.59 8.05
N SER A 529 0.33 -7.28 8.01
CA SER A 529 -0.49 -6.46 7.12
C SER A 529 0.18 -5.11 6.88
N TRP A 530 -0.16 -4.47 5.76
CA TRP A 530 0.14 -3.06 5.53
C TRP A 530 -0.65 -2.14 6.46
N PHE A 531 -1.85 -2.57 6.87
CA PHE A 531 -2.72 -1.81 7.75
C PHE A 531 -2.33 -2.01 9.21
N GLN A 532 -2.77 -1.09 10.06
CA GLN A 532 -2.54 -1.13 11.51
C GLN A 532 -3.77 -0.63 12.26
N ASP A 533 -4.08 -1.25 13.38
CA ASP A 533 -5.15 -0.79 14.27
C ASP A 533 -4.53 0.14 15.35
N LEU A 534 -5.04 1.36 15.45
CA LEU A 534 -4.60 2.33 16.44
C LEU A 534 -5.44 2.26 17.74
N THR A 535 -6.52 1.47 17.75
CA THR A 535 -7.45 1.42 18.89
C THR A 535 -6.87 0.79 20.16
N PRO A 536 -5.99 -0.25 20.09
CA PRO A 536 -5.43 -0.85 21.30
C PRO A 536 -4.28 -0.05 21.91
N ILE A 537 -3.80 1.00 21.22
CA ILE A 537 -2.67 1.80 21.70
C ILE A 537 -3.06 2.63 22.91
N SER A 538 -2.17 2.67 23.90
CA SER A 538 -2.23 3.56 25.06
C SER A 538 -0.88 4.18 25.33
N LEU A 539 -0.84 5.25 26.12
CA LEU A 539 0.38 5.90 26.60
C LEU A 539 0.52 5.66 28.11
N GLY A 540 1.70 5.20 28.54
CA GLY A 540 1.97 4.91 29.96
C GLY A 540 3.45 4.85 30.30
#